data_98d75ef9adf708cc30a48f931692ce22
#
_entry.id   98d75ef9adf708cc30a48f931692ce22
#
_cell.length_a   1.000
_cell.length_b   1.000
_cell.length_c   1.000
_cell.angle_alpha   90.00
_cell.angle_beta   90.00
_cell.angle_gamma   90.00
#
_symmetry.space_group_name_H-M   'P 1'
#
loop_
_entity.id
_entity.type
_entity.pdbx_description
1 polymer ?
#
loop_
_entity_poly.entity_id
_entity_poly.type
_entity_poly.pdbx_seq_one_letter_code
_entity_poly.pdbx_strand_id
1 'polypeptide(L)'
;LSTVSERLAEGRTQRRIVTILALATVLGGLGVGASLSAGALLIVEVTGNDALSGLGSTMNAVGAALAGMPLARLAARRGRRIALASGNAIAVLGAIAIIAAAALGLPPLLFAGLAVLGVASAVQLQSRFAAADLAVPENRARDLSLVVWSITIGAVIGPNLISPGEVVGEALGLPGLAGIFVFTIGAQ
;
A
#
# COMPACT_ATOMS: atom_id res chain seq x y z
N LEU A 1 37.87 -16.27 4.21
CA LEU A 1 38.33 -14.98 3.67
C LEU A 1 37.57 -14.75 2.36
N SER A 2 36.43 -14.02 2.40
CA SER A 2 35.72 -13.61 1.18
C SER A 2 36.62 -12.66 0.37
N THR A 3 36.64 -12.89 -0.94
CA THR A 3 37.42 -12.02 -1.84
C THR A 3 36.80 -10.63 -1.93
N VAL A 4 37.61 -9.61 -2.28
CA VAL A 4 37.12 -8.25 -2.49
C VAL A 4 35.97 -8.22 -3.51
N SER A 5 36.04 -9.08 -4.54
CA SER A 5 34.99 -9.22 -5.56
C SER A 5 33.66 -9.75 -4.99
N GLU A 6 33.69 -10.68 -4.05
CA GLU A 6 32.48 -11.19 -3.37
C GLU A 6 31.80 -10.10 -2.54
N ARG A 7 32.55 -9.34 -1.74
CA ARG A 7 32.02 -8.21 -0.95
C ARG A 7 31.43 -7.11 -1.83
N LEU A 8 32.02 -6.82 -2.99
CA LEU A 8 31.49 -5.84 -3.94
C LEU A 8 30.21 -6.35 -4.61
N ALA A 9 30.13 -7.65 -4.91
CA ALA A 9 28.92 -8.27 -5.45
C ALA A 9 27.78 -8.28 -4.42
N GLU A 10 28.07 -8.64 -3.17
CA GLU A 10 27.12 -8.57 -2.04
C GLU A 10 26.59 -7.15 -1.84
N GLY A 11 27.47 -6.15 -1.84
CA GLY A 11 27.08 -4.74 -1.68
C GLY A 11 26.20 -4.22 -2.83
N ARG A 12 26.43 -4.66 -4.07
CA ARG A 12 25.56 -4.31 -5.22
C ARG A 12 24.19 -4.94 -5.10
N THR A 13 24.15 -6.23 -4.72
CA THR A 13 22.90 -6.97 -4.53
C THR A 13 22.08 -6.35 -3.40
N GLN A 14 22.71 -6.02 -2.28
CA GLN A 14 22.09 -5.34 -1.15
C GLN A 14 21.47 -4.00 -1.55
N ARG A 15 22.22 -3.12 -2.22
CA ARG A 15 21.71 -1.83 -2.70
C ARG A 15 20.51 -1.99 -3.62
N ARG A 16 20.55 -2.95 -4.54
CA ARG A 16 19.43 -3.25 -5.45
C ARG A 16 18.17 -3.68 -4.69
N ILE A 17 18.31 -4.56 -3.70
CA ILE A 17 17.20 -5.02 -2.87
C ILE A 17 16.58 -3.85 -2.10
N VAL A 18 17.40 -3.04 -1.42
CA VAL A 18 16.92 -1.88 -0.65
C VAL A 18 16.23 -0.86 -1.56
N THR A 19 16.79 -0.59 -2.74
CA THR A 19 16.16 0.34 -3.69
C THR A 19 14.80 -0.19 -4.18
N ILE A 20 14.70 -1.48 -4.53
CA ILE A 20 13.43 -2.08 -4.94
C ILE A 20 12.41 -2.03 -3.81
N LEU A 21 12.81 -2.35 -2.57
CA LEU A 21 11.93 -2.26 -1.40
C LEU A 21 11.50 -0.82 -1.15
N ALA A 22 12.40 0.16 -1.23
CA ALA A 22 12.08 1.57 -1.05
C ALA A 22 11.07 2.04 -2.12
N LEU A 23 11.30 1.74 -3.39
CA LEU A 23 10.38 2.08 -4.47
C LEU A 23 9.01 1.42 -4.29
N ALA A 24 8.98 0.11 -4.00
CA ALA A 24 7.74 -0.61 -3.73
C ALA A 24 7.01 -0.02 -2.51
N THR A 25 7.75 0.47 -1.53
CA THR A 25 7.17 1.09 -0.33
C THR A 25 6.61 2.49 -0.60
N VAL A 26 7.26 3.30 -1.46
CA VAL A 26 6.68 4.57 -1.95
C VAL A 26 5.36 4.30 -2.67
N LEU A 27 5.37 3.36 -3.62
CA LEU A 27 4.18 3.01 -4.40
C LEU A 27 3.06 2.47 -3.53
N GLY A 28 3.37 1.54 -2.61
CA GLY A 28 2.38 1.05 -1.65
C GLY A 28 1.85 2.13 -0.70
N GLY A 29 2.69 3.11 -0.34
CA GLY A 29 2.30 4.30 0.44
C GLY A 29 1.27 5.16 -0.26
N LEU A 30 1.28 5.23 -1.60
CA LEU A 30 0.24 5.91 -2.38
C LEU A 30 -1.14 5.31 -2.11
N GLY A 31 -1.25 3.99 -2.10
CA GLY A 31 -2.52 3.30 -1.83
C GLY A 31 -3.05 3.59 -0.42
N VAL A 32 -2.18 3.60 0.58
CA VAL A 32 -2.55 3.96 1.95
C VAL A 32 -2.98 5.43 2.03
N GLY A 33 -2.20 6.35 1.44
CA GLY A 33 -2.52 7.77 1.40
C GLY A 33 -3.85 8.06 0.69
N ALA A 34 -4.09 7.42 -0.45
CA ALA A 34 -5.35 7.50 -1.19
C ALA A 34 -6.54 7.01 -0.35
N SER A 35 -6.38 5.87 0.33
CA SER A 35 -7.42 5.29 1.19
C SER A 35 -7.80 6.22 2.35
N LEU A 36 -6.82 6.86 2.97
CA LEU A 36 -7.06 7.74 4.12
C LEU A 36 -7.70 9.08 3.73
N SER A 37 -7.34 9.63 2.57
CA SER A 37 -7.85 10.93 2.10
C SER A 37 -9.12 10.78 1.25
N ALA A 38 -9.02 10.15 0.09
CA ALA A 38 -10.14 9.98 -0.81
C ALA A 38 -11.18 8.98 -0.30
N GLY A 39 -10.77 8.00 0.51
CA GLY A 39 -11.68 7.03 1.11
C GLY A 39 -12.74 7.69 2.01
N ALA A 40 -12.34 8.67 2.82
CA ALA A 40 -13.27 9.42 3.67
C ALA A 40 -14.27 10.25 2.84
N LEU A 41 -13.76 10.95 1.80
CA LEU A 41 -14.59 11.76 0.89
C LEU A 41 -15.56 10.87 0.11
N LEU A 42 -15.08 9.73 -0.39
CA LEU A 42 -15.90 8.79 -1.15
C LEU A 42 -17.01 8.17 -0.31
N ILE A 43 -16.76 7.92 0.99
CA ILE A 43 -17.80 7.47 1.91
C ILE A 43 -18.92 8.52 2.00
N VAL A 44 -18.57 9.79 2.17
CA VAL A 44 -19.57 10.89 2.23
C VAL A 44 -20.34 10.96 0.91
N GLU A 45 -19.67 10.89 -0.22
CA GLU A 45 -20.30 10.92 -1.54
C GLU A 45 -21.29 9.78 -1.75
N VAL A 46 -20.89 8.53 -1.41
CA VAL A 46 -21.70 7.33 -1.64
C VAL A 46 -22.81 7.16 -0.59
N THR A 47 -22.59 7.59 0.65
CA THR A 47 -23.54 7.39 1.74
C THR A 47 -24.42 8.63 2.02
N GLY A 48 -23.99 9.81 1.58
CA GLY A 48 -24.64 11.09 1.93
C GLY A 48 -24.52 11.46 3.41
N ASN A 49 -23.59 10.85 4.17
CA ASN A 49 -23.50 11.01 5.62
C ASN A 49 -22.06 11.27 6.08
N ASP A 50 -21.79 12.51 6.50
CA ASP A 50 -20.48 12.95 7.00
C ASP A 50 -20.02 12.21 8.26
N ALA A 51 -20.96 11.76 9.10
CA ALA A 51 -20.62 11.04 10.33
C ALA A 51 -19.94 9.69 10.07
N LEU A 52 -20.09 9.12 8.86
CA LEU A 52 -19.49 7.86 8.47
C LEU A 52 -18.07 8.01 7.89
N SER A 53 -17.60 9.22 7.61
CA SER A 53 -16.30 9.50 7.00
C SER A 53 -15.13 8.84 7.74
N GLY A 54 -15.16 8.83 9.08
CA GLY A 54 -14.15 8.21 9.93
C GLY A 54 -14.11 6.67 9.85
N LEU A 55 -15.17 6.02 9.37
CA LEU A 55 -15.19 4.56 9.23
C LEU A 55 -14.21 4.08 8.16
N GLY A 56 -13.82 4.93 7.21
CA GLY A 56 -12.82 4.57 6.20
C GLY A 56 -11.49 4.16 6.81
N SER A 57 -10.97 4.97 7.72
CA SER A 57 -9.73 4.67 8.45
C SER A 57 -9.89 3.44 9.37
N THR A 58 -11.04 3.28 9.99
CA THR A 58 -11.35 2.12 10.83
C THR A 58 -11.37 0.83 10.01
N MET A 59 -12.04 0.82 8.85
CA MET A 59 -12.06 -0.34 7.95
C MET A 59 -10.66 -0.68 7.44
N ASN A 60 -9.87 0.33 7.06
CA ASN A 60 -8.48 0.12 6.68
C ASN A 60 -7.66 -0.52 7.83
N ALA A 61 -7.81 -0.02 9.07
CA ALA A 61 -7.11 -0.57 10.23
C ALA A 61 -7.55 -2.00 10.55
N VAL A 62 -8.84 -2.32 10.45
CA VAL A 62 -9.37 -3.69 10.61
C VAL A 62 -8.77 -4.62 9.56
N GLY A 63 -8.75 -4.22 8.30
CA GLY A 63 -8.13 -4.99 7.22
C GLY A 63 -6.65 -5.25 7.44
N ALA A 64 -5.90 -4.23 7.86
CA ALA A 64 -4.49 -4.35 8.21
C ALA A 64 -4.26 -5.34 9.37
N ALA A 65 -5.07 -5.25 10.42
CA ALA A 65 -4.97 -6.12 11.58
C ALA A 65 -5.27 -7.59 11.22
N LEU A 66 -6.33 -7.83 10.47
CA LEU A 66 -6.70 -9.19 10.02
C LEU A 66 -5.65 -9.79 9.08
N ALA A 67 -5.01 -8.99 8.23
CA ALA A 67 -4.00 -9.44 7.29
C ALA A 67 -2.61 -9.64 7.91
N GLY A 68 -2.30 -8.92 8.99
CA GLY A 68 -0.95 -8.89 9.56
C GLY A 68 -0.41 -10.27 9.93
N MET A 69 -1.18 -11.07 10.67
CA MET A 69 -0.76 -12.39 11.10
C MET A 69 -0.71 -13.42 9.95
N PRO A 70 -1.70 -13.53 9.05
CA PRO A 70 -1.62 -14.41 7.89
C PRO A 70 -0.43 -14.09 6.99
N LEU A 71 -0.16 -12.81 6.71
CA LEU A 71 0.99 -12.39 5.91
C LEU A 71 2.31 -12.72 6.59
N ALA A 72 2.42 -12.54 7.91
CA ALA A 72 3.61 -12.91 8.66
C ALA A 72 3.86 -14.42 8.61
N ARG A 73 2.82 -15.23 8.78
CA ARG A 73 2.91 -16.70 8.66
C ARG A 73 3.29 -17.13 7.23
N LEU A 74 2.74 -16.47 6.22
CA LEU A 74 3.08 -16.73 4.83
C LEU A 74 4.54 -16.37 4.54
N ALA A 75 5.02 -15.24 5.07
CA ALA A 75 6.41 -14.82 4.96
C ALA A 75 7.38 -15.82 5.60
N ALA A 76 7.02 -16.36 6.78
CA ALA A 76 7.81 -17.39 7.46
C ALA A 76 7.85 -18.73 6.71
N ARG A 77 6.74 -19.12 6.04
CA ARG A 77 6.63 -20.42 5.36
C ARG A 77 7.11 -20.40 3.92
N ARG A 78 6.81 -19.35 3.16
CA ARG A 78 7.05 -19.26 1.70
C ARG A 78 7.98 -18.11 1.31
N GLY A 79 8.50 -17.37 2.29
CA GLY A 79 9.41 -16.27 2.07
C GLY A 79 8.72 -14.91 1.88
N ARG A 80 9.48 -13.84 2.13
CA ARG A 80 9.03 -12.44 2.10
C ARG A 80 8.44 -12.03 0.75
N ARG A 81 9.06 -12.46 -0.35
CA ARG A 81 8.62 -12.11 -1.71
C ARG A 81 7.18 -12.55 -1.98
N ILE A 82 6.83 -13.79 -1.62
CA ILE A 82 5.48 -14.34 -1.87
C ILE A 82 4.47 -13.62 -0.96
N ALA A 83 4.81 -13.38 0.30
CA ALA A 83 3.92 -12.68 1.21
C ALA A 83 3.63 -11.24 0.76
N LEU A 84 4.65 -10.47 0.36
CA LEU A 84 4.48 -9.10 -0.13
C LEU A 84 3.67 -9.07 -1.44
N ALA A 85 3.99 -9.95 -2.40
CA ALA A 85 3.27 -10.02 -3.67
C ALA A 85 1.80 -10.41 -3.48
N SER A 86 1.50 -11.40 -2.63
CA SER A 86 0.11 -11.80 -2.36
C SER A 86 -0.66 -10.72 -1.63
N GLY A 87 -0.04 -10.02 -0.67
CA GLY A 87 -0.66 -8.89 0.02
C GLY A 87 -1.00 -7.75 -0.93
N ASN A 88 -0.09 -7.38 -1.83
CA ASN A 88 -0.34 -6.36 -2.85
C ASN A 88 -1.44 -6.79 -3.82
N ALA A 89 -1.47 -8.05 -4.26
CA ALA A 89 -2.54 -8.56 -5.12
C ALA A 89 -3.93 -8.45 -4.44
N ILE A 90 -4.01 -8.75 -3.14
CA ILE A 90 -5.24 -8.58 -2.36
C ILE A 90 -5.60 -7.10 -2.25
N ALA A 91 -4.64 -6.20 -2.03
CA ALA A 91 -4.88 -4.77 -1.98
C ALA A 91 -5.42 -4.23 -3.32
N VAL A 92 -4.92 -4.72 -4.46
CA VAL A 92 -5.47 -4.41 -5.80
C VAL A 92 -6.94 -4.80 -5.90
N LEU A 93 -7.32 -5.98 -5.41
CA LEU A 93 -8.74 -6.39 -5.39
C LEU A 93 -9.58 -5.44 -4.52
N GLY A 94 -9.03 -4.95 -3.40
CA GLY A 94 -9.67 -3.92 -2.58
C GLY A 94 -9.89 -2.62 -3.35
N ALA A 95 -8.89 -2.14 -4.07
CA ALA A 95 -9.02 -0.93 -4.89
C ALA A 95 -10.06 -1.09 -6.02
N ILE A 96 -10.09 -2.24 -6.68
CA ILE A 96 -11.11 -2.56 -7.69
C ILE A 96 -12.51 -2.57 -7.06
N ALA A 97 -12.66 -3.16 -5.88
CA ALA A 97 -13.94 -3.18 -5.16
C ALA A 97 -14.41 -1.77 -4.78
N ILE A 98 -13.50 -0.87 -4.39
CA ILE A 98 -13.81 0.53 -4.10
C ILE A 98 -14.31 1.25 -5.36
N ILE A 99 -13.63 1.09 -6.48
CA ILE A 99 -14.04 1.69 -7.76
C ILE A 99 -15.44 1.17 -8.16
N ALA A 100 -15.67 -0.14 -8.06
CA ALA A 100 -16.96 -0.74 -8.36
C ALA A 100 -18.06 -0.24 -7.41
N ALA A 101 -17.74 -0.11 -6.12
CA ALA A 101 -18.66 0.41 -5.11
C ALA A 101 -19.08 1.85 -5.40
N ALA A 102 -18.13 2.71 -5.78
CA ALA A 102 -18.39 4.08 -6.17
C ALA A 102 -19.27 4.17 -7.42
N ALA A 103 -18.95 3.38 -8.45
CA ALA A 103 -19.72 3.35 -9.71
C ALA A 103 -21.16 2.82 -9.52
N LEU A 104 -21.36 1.89 -8.59
CA LEU A 104 -22.67 1.28 -8.32
C LEU A 104 -23.44 1.95 -7.18
N GLY A 105 -22.84 2.91 -6.47
CA GLY A 105 -23.44 3.55 -5.31
C GLY A 105 -23.73 2.57 -4.16
N LEU A 106 -22.83 1.60 -3.90
CA LEU A 106 -23.03 0.53 -2.92
C LEU A 106 -22.16 0.71 -1.66
N PRO A 107 -22.67 1.33 -0.57
CA PRO A 107 -21.89 1.55 0.66
C PRO A 107 -21.28 0.27 1.27
N PRO A 108 -22.00 -0.87 1.38
CA PRO A 108 -21.39 -2.07 1.97
C PRO A 108 -20.16 -2.58 1.21
N LEU A 109 -20.18 -2.48 -0.13
CA LEU A 109 -19.06 -2.88 -0.98
C LEU A 109 -17.89 -1.89 -0.81
N LEU A 110 -18.17 -0.60 -0.61
CA LEU A 110 -17.16 0.42 -0.34
C LEU A 110 -16.40 0.11 0.97
N PHE A 111 -17.13 -0.15 2.06
CA PHE A 111 -16.50 -0.50 3.34
C PHE A 111 -15.72 -1.81 3.25
N ALA A 112 -16.24 -2.82 2.57
CA ALA A 112 -15.52 -4.07 2.33
C ALA A 112 -14.24 -3.82 1.50
N GLY A 113 -14.31 -3.02 0.43
CA GLY A 113 -13.17 -2.63 -0.39
C GLY A 113 -12.09 -1.91 0.41
N LEU A 114 -12.48 -0.95 1.28
CA LEU A 114 -11.56 -0.23 2.17
C LEU A 114 -10.89 -1.16 3.19
N ALA A 115 -11.62 -2.13 3.74
CA ALA A 115 -11.04 -3.14 4.61
C ALA A 115 -10.04 -4.03 3.87
N VAL A 116 -10.38 -4.50 2.66
CA VAL A 116 -9.46 -5.31 1.83
C VAL A 116 -8.24 -4.50 1.41
N LEU A 117 -8.40 -3.23 1.04
CA LEU A 117 -7.28 -2.33 0.72
C LEU A 117 -6.37 -2.12 1.94
N GLY A 118 -6.91 -2.21 3.16
CA GLY A 118 -6.13 -2.15 4.41
C GLY A 118 -5.01 -3.19 4.50
N VAL A 119 -5.08 -4.27 3.72
CA VAL A 119 -3.99 -5.25 3.58
C VAL A 119 -2.70 -4.57 3.11
N ALA A 120 -2.78 -3.50 2.31
CA ALA A 120 -1.62 -2.72 1.89
C ALA A 120 -0.85 -2.14 3.09
N SER A 121 -1.54 -1.71 4.15
CA SER A 121 -0.90 -1.23 5.38
C SER A 121 -0.14 -2.35 6.11
N ALA A 122 -0.67 -3.58 6.11
CA ALA A 122 0.04 -4.74 6.62
C ALA A 122 1.27 -5.09 5.77
N VAL A 123 1.19 -4.98 4.44
CA VAL A 123 2.32 -5.15 3.52
C VAL A 123 3.41 -4.12 3.81
N GLN A 124 3.05 -2.85 4.03
CA GLN A 124 3.99 -1.79 4.42
C GLN A 124 4.78 -2.14 5.69
N LEU A 125 4.09 -2.68 6.71
CA LEU A 125 4.74 -3.13 7.94
C LEU A 125 5.69 -4.31 7.67
N GLN A 126 5.27 -5.28 6.86
CA GLN A 126 6.10 -6.43 6.48
C GLN A 126 7.33 -6.01 5.65
N SER A 127 7.24 -4.96 4.84
CA SER A 127 8.37 -4.41 4.07
C SER A 127 9.47 -3.87 4.98
N ARG A 128 9.12 -3.25 6.11
CA ARG A 128 10.10 -2.80 7.13
C ARG A 128 10.87 -3.97 7.73
N PHE A 129 10.16 -5.05 8.07
CA PHE A 129 10.81 -6.26 8.57
C PHE A 129 11.69 -6.92 7.50
N ALA A 130 11.24 -6.96 6.25
CA ALA A 130 12.04 -7.47 5.15
C ALA A 130 13.34 -6.67 4.97
N ALA A 131 13.29 -5.34 5.05
CA ALA A 131 14.47 -4.49 4.99
C ALA A 131 15.43 -4.76 6.15
N ALA A 132 14.91 -4.94 7.37
CA ALA A 132 15.72 -5.23 8.56
C ALA A 132 16.36 -6.62 8.51
N ASP A 133 15.66 -7.63 7.99
CA ASP A 133 16.14 -9.01 7.92
C ASP A 133 17.20 -9.20 6.83
N LEU A 134 17.11 -8.44 5.73
CA LEU A 134 18.02 -8.55 4.58
C LEU A 134 19.23 -7.62 4.69
N ALA A 135 19.25 -6.69 5.65
CA ALA A 135 20.32 -5.74 5.82
C ALA A 135 21.53 -6.37 6.53
N VAL A 136 22.75 -6.04 6.05
CA VAL A 136 23.99 -6.32 6.80
C VAL A 136 23.99 -5.49 8.09
N PRO A 137 24.52 -6.02 9.21
CA PRO A 137 24.47 -5.37 10.52
C PRO A 137 24.91 -3.90 10.50
N GLU A 138 25.95 -3.56 9.74
CA GLU A 138 26.53 -2.21 9.65
C GLU A 138 25.59 -1.21 8.96
N ASN A 139 24.73 -1.66 8.06
CA ASN A 139 23.84 -0.80 7.25
C ASN A 139 22.37 -0.90 7.67
N ARG A 140 22.02 -1.76 8.64
CA ARG A 140 20.65 -2.08 9.04
C ARG A 140 19.82 -0.84 9.41
N ALA A 141 20.39 0.06 10.19
CA ALA A 141 19.70 1.29 10.60
C ALA A 141 19.42 2.21 9.40
N ARG A 142 20.39 2.35 8.49
CA ARG A 142 20.25 3.15 7.28
C ARG A 142 19.21 2.57 6.32
N ASP A 143 19.27 1.27 6.06
CA ASP A 143 18.37 0.59 5.13
C ASP A 143 16.93 0.62 5.65
N LEU A 144 16.73 0.41 6.96
CA LEU A 144 15.43 0.56 7.60
C LEU A 144 14.92 2.01 7.51
N SER A 145 15.78 2.99 7.78
CA SER A 145 15.44 4.42 7.68
C SER A 145 14.98 4.79 6.27
N LEU A 146 15.67 4.31 5.23
CA LEU A 146 15.28 4.56 3.83
C LEU A 146 13.88 4.02 3.53
N VAL A 147 13.56 2.81 3.98
CA VAL A 147 12.23 2.22 3.77
C VAL A 147 11.16 2.99 4.54
N VAL A 148 11.43 3.40 5.78
CA VAL A 148 10.49 4.22 6.57
C VAL A 148 10.25 5.58 5.92
N TRP A 149 11.29 6.26 5.46
CA TRP A 149 11.16 7.53 4.73
C TRP A 149 10.37 7.37 3.43
N SER A 150 10.56 6.26 2.72
CA SER A 150 9.82 5.95 1.50
C SER A 150 8.31 5.86 1.73
N ILE A 151 7.87 5.34 2.89
CA ILE A 151 6.43 5.33 3.26
C ILE A 151 5.90 6.75 3.39
N THR A 152 6.65 7.63 4.06
CA THR A 152 6.27 9.03 4.26
C THR A 152 6.11 9.75 2.92
N ILE A 153 7.04 9.54 1.98
CA ILE A 153 6.95 10.09 0.63
C ILE A 153 5.66 9.62 -0.07
N GLY A 154 5.38 8.32 -0.04
CA GLY A 154 4.16 7.74 -0.62
C GLY A 154 2.88 8.31 0.01
N ALA A 155 2.85 8.41 1.34
CA ALA A 155 1.71 8.95 2.08
C ALA A 155 1.46 10.44 1.79
N VAL A 156 2.50 11.22 1.54
CA VAL A 156 2.37 12.64 1.16
C VAL A 156 1.91 12.79 -0.29
N ILE A 157 2.41 11.95 -1.20
CA ILE A 157 2.01 11.99 -2.62
C ILE A 157 0.54 11.54 -2.77
N GLY A 158 0.08 10.56 -1.98
CA GLY A 158 -1.27 9.99 -2.06
C GLY A 158 -2.38 11.04 -2.14
N PRO A 159 -2.55 11.93 -1.15
CA PRO A 159 -3.55 12.98 -1.17
C PRO A 159 -3.42 13.94 -2.36
N ASN A 160 -2.18 14.21 -2.81
CA ASN A 160 -1.93 15.09 -3.95
C ASN A 160 -2.35 14.49 -5.31
N LEU A 161 -2.64 13.19 -5.34
CA LEU A 161 -3.18 12.53 -6.52
C LEU A 161 -4.71 12.58 -6.62
N ILE A 162 -5.42 13.25 -5.69
CA ILE A 162 -6.87 13.39 -5.76
C ILE A 162 -7.26 14.10 -7.06
N SER A 163 -6.74 15.29 -7.30
CA SER A 163 -7.11 16.06 -8.50
C SER A 163 -6.69 15.37 -9.83
N PRO A 164 -5.46 14.85 -10.00
CA PRO A 164 -5.16 14.02 -11.17
C PRO A 164 -6.04 12.76 -11.25
N GLY A 165 -6.42 12.20 -10.10
CA GLY A 165 -7.32 11.05 -10.01
C GLY A 165 -8.71 11.36 -10.52
N GLU A 166 -9.27 12.51 -10.17
CA GLU A 166 -10.57 12.96 -10.64
C GLU A 166 -10.60 13.06 -12.17
N VAL A 167 -9.58 13.66 -12.78
CA VAL A 167 -9.46 13.74 -14.24
C VAL A 167 -9.44 12.34 -14.89
N VAL A 168 -8.69 11.40 -14.31
CA VAL A 168 -8.65 10.03 -14.82
C VAL A 168 -9.98 9.32 -14.59
N GLY A 169 -10.62 9.52 -13.44
CA GLY A 169 -11.93 8.96 -13.13
C GLY A 169 -12.98 9.41 -14.14
N GLU A 170 -13.09 10.70 -14.37
CA GLU A 170 -14.01 11.28 -15.36
C GLU A 170 -13.74 10.76 -16.78
N ALA A 171 -12.47 10.68 -17.19
CA ALA A 171 -12.10 10.16 -18.51
C ALA A 171 -12.48 8.68 -18.70
N LEU A 172 -12.55 7.92 -17.61
CA LEU A 172 -12.97 6.51 -17.60
C LEU A 172 -14.49 6.33 -17.34
N GLY A 173 -15.25 7.43 -17.18
CA GLY A 173 -16.67 7.37 -16.84
C GLY A 173 -16.96 6.89 -15.42
N LEU A 174 -16.00 7.07 -14.52
CA LEU A 174 -16.10 6.72 -13.11
C LEU A 174 -16.40 7.98 -12.26
N PRO A 175 -16.95 7.83 -11.04
CA PRO A 175 -16.97 8.94 -10.09
C PRO A 175 -15.57 9.51 -9.89
N GLY A 176 -15.41 10.84 -9.90
CA GLY A 176 -14.10 11.49 -9.92
C GLY A 176 -13.17 10.99 -8.81
N LEU A 177 -13.66 10.98 -7.57
CA LEU A 177 -12.88 10.53 -6.41
C LEU A 177 -12.45 9.04 -6.48
N ALA A 178 -13.15 8.21 -7.28
CA ALA A 178 -12.75 6.82 -7.49
C ALA A 178 -11.50 6.68 -8.37
N GLY A 179 -11.20 7.69 -9.20
CA GLY A 179 -10.07 7.67 -10.12
C GLY A 179 -8.70 7.59 -9.44
N ILE A 180 -8.56 8.07 -8.20
CA ILE A 180 -7.30 7.94 -7.44
C ILE A 180 -6.94 6.46 -7.19
N PHE A 181 -7.95 5.58 -7.11
CA PHE A 181 -7.70 4.15 -6.89
C PHE A 181 -7.19 3.44 -8.13
N VAL A 182 -7.33 4.04 -9.32
CA VAL A 182 -6.66 3.57 -10.56
C VAL A 182 -5.14 3.70 -10.41
N PHE A 183 -4.66 4.84 -9.88
CA PHE A 183 -3.24 4.99 -9.54
C PHE A 183 -2.81 4.01 -8.45
N THR A 184 -3.67 3.75 -7.46
CA THR A 184 -3.41 2.75 -6.42
C THR A 184 -3.22 1.36 -7.01
N ILE A 185 -4.05 0.95 -7.99
CA ILE A 185 -3.91 -0.33 -8.69
C ILE A 185 -2.57 -0.41 -9.42
N GLY A 186 -2.20 0.65 -10.15
CA GLY A 186 -0.93 0.70 -10.87
C GLY A 186 0.30 0.72 -9.96
N ALA A 187 0.15 1.18 -8.72
CA ALA A 187 1.23 1.31 -7.74
C ALA A 187 1.44 0.03 -6.90
N GLN A 188 0.45 -0.86 -6.75
CA GLN A 188 0.52 -2.11 -5.99
C GLN A 188 1.10 -3.24 -6.82
#